data_e7860b1372175ab662ab3d7e9af7d3c1
#
_entry.id   e7860b1372175ab662ab3d7e9af7d3c1
#
_cell.length_a   1.000
_cell.length_b   1.000
_cell.length_c   1.000
_cell.angle_alpha   90.00
_cell.angle_beta   90.00
_cell.angle_gamma   90.00
#
_symmetry.space_group_name_H-M   'P 1'
#
loop_
_entity.id
_entity.type
_entity.pdbx_description
1 polymer ?
#
loop_
_entity_poly.entity_id
_entity_poly.type
_entity_poly.pdbx_seq_one_letter_code
_entity_poly.pdbx_strand_id
1 'polypeptide(L)'
;MRDTELALTVLRDPVFHSGMSTFFGSMLPSRTAQVALGRAVRDLMRAHLPAYRQCVAGAAAGLGPVSQWPQAGPLLVYRCTADVLLHPGAPSALRQQMAQAVAAGLTARQPTMRQRARAEMLRPRLLSAITEHVRSRRTQGPAADEPRDVLDAVIGAGPEEFTDRTVADLYLLLFQSIVGNIGYAVAWSLLLACLHHGPGRSWPWPADWLVREAARHRPFVWMVGRPVPHPLEFGGLPFAAGTVLSVSPYLLHHDPQRWDRPEMFRPERWNEPGGQGPYLPFSAGPFTCAGAAVAHSLTSEAVTALAQDARLAVSGGDARPLVSGSVLPRPFTLCRTLKAPAQAALTKGGE
;
A
#
# COMPACT_ATOMS: atom_id res chain seq x y z
N MET A 1 -2.12 22.93 -3.37
CA MET A 1 -2.78 23.64 -2.25
C MET A 1 -1.98 23.34 -0.99
N ARG A 2 -1.56 24.39 -0.27
CA ARG A 2 -0.81 24.31 1.01
C ARG A 2 -1.68 24.67 2.21
N ASP A 3 -2.72 25.48 2.00
CA ASP A 3 -3.64 25.83 3.07
C ASP A 3 -4.40 24.58 3.53
N THR A 4 -4.30 24.27 4.82
CA THR A 4 -4.85 23.05 5.41
C THR A 4 -6.38 23.06 5.42
N GLU A 5 -7.01 24.20 5.74
CA GLU A 5 -8.46 24.29 5.84
C GLU A 5 -9.11 24.18 4.45
N LEU A 6 -8.56 24.90 3.47
CA LEU A 6 -9.02 24.77 2.09
C LEU A 6 -8.78 23.37 1.54
N ALA A 7 -7.64 22.73 1.86
CA ALA A 7 -7.35 21.37 1.44
C ALA A 7 -8.33 20.35 2.05
N LEU A 8 -8.65 20.48 3.34
CA LEU A 8 -9.62 19.61 4.00
C LEU A 8 -11.04 19.84 3.46
N THR A 9 -11.40 21.09 3.13
CA THR A 9 -12.67 21.40 2.48
C THR A 9 -12.77 20.68 1.14
N VAL A 10 -11.77 20.77 0.26
CA VAL A 10 -11.77 20.06 -1.03
C VAL A 10 -11.89 18.53 -0.85
N LEU A 11 -11.33 17.97 0.23
CA LEU A 11 -11.39 16.53 0.47
C LEU A 11 -12.68 16.06 1.15
N ARG A 12 -13.44 16.95 1.81
CA ARG A 12 -14.59 16.59 2.65
C ARG A 12 -15.93 17.11 2.13
N ASP A 13 -15.92 18.27 1.47
CA ASP A 13 -17.16 18.88 1.00
C ASP A 13 -17.78 18.08 -0.16
N PRO A 14 -19.05 17.70 -0.05
CA PRO A 14 -19.78 16.97 -1.09
C PRO A 14 -19.75 17.62 -2.48
N VAL A 15 -19.63 18.94 -2.55
CA VAL A 15 -19.58 19.67 -3.85
C VAL A 15 -18.41 19.16 -4.73
N PHE A 16 -17.30 18.76 -4.15
CA PHE A 16 -16.15 18.22 -4.86
C PHE A 16 -16.20 16.69 -5.04
N HIS A 17 -17.32 16.05 -4.72
CA HIS A 17 -17.49 14.60 -4.77
C HIS A 17 -18.61 14.16 -5.71
N SER A 18 -18.98 15.02 -6.65
CA SER A 18 -20.04 14.75 -7.66
C SER A 18 -19.66 13.63 -8.65
N GLY A 19 -18.46 13.08 -8.57
CA GLY A 19 -17.95 12.04 -9.47
C GLY A 19 -17.55 10.77 -8.76
N MET A 20 -17.03 9.86 -9.56
CA MET A 20 -16.43 8.60 -9.10
C MET A 20 -15.04 8.85 -8.52
N SER A 21 -14.60 7.98 -7.60
CA SER A 21 -13.21 7.98 -7.16
C SER A 21 -12.26 7.87 -8.36
N THR A 22 -11.26 8.73 -8.42
CA THR A 22 -10.22 8.67 -9.47
C THR A 22 -9.44 7.35 -9.48
N PHE A 23 -9.47 6.60 -8.37
CA PHE A 23 -8.84 5.29 -8.26
C PHE A 23 -9.52 4.24 -9.14
N PHE A 24 -10.85 4.18 -9.08
CA PHE A 24 -11.63 3.22 -9.90
C PHE A 24 -11.99 3.78 -11.28
N GLY A 25 -11.88 5.09 -11.47
CA GLY A 25 -12.29 5.73 -12.71
C GLY A 25 -13.77 5.43 -13.03
N SER A 26 -14.05 5.12 -14.28
CA SER A 26 -15.38 4.72 -14.77
C SER A 26 -15.63 3.19 -14.69
N MET A 27 -14.73 2.42 -14.07
CA MET A 27 -14.86 0.96 -14.01
C MET A 27 -15.99 0.48 -13.11
N LEU A 28 -16.49 1.29 -12.18
CA LEU A 28 -17.63 0.94 -11.34
C LEU A 28 -18.81 1.87 -11.62
N PRO A 29 -20.07 1.37 -11.65
CA PRO A 29 -21.23 2.12 -12.12
C PRO A 29 -21.71 3.18 -11.13
N SER A 30 -21.37 3.00 -9.85
CA SER A 30 -21.86 3.89 -8.80
C SER A 30 -20.90 3.94 -7.61
N ARG A 31 -21.07 4.99 -6.80
CA ARG A 31 -20.39 5.11 -5.53
C ARG A 31 -20.76 3.99 -4.55
N THR A 32 -22.00 3.55 -4.55
CA THR A 32 -22.46 2.43 -3.72
C THR A 32 -21.68 1.16 -4.04
N ALA A 33 -21.49 0.84 -5.32
CA ALA A 33 -20.67 -0.29 -5.76
C ALA A 33 -19.20 -0.14 -5.32
N GLN A 34 -18.62 1.07 -5.40
CA GLN A 34 -17.25 1.33 -4.91
C GLN A 34 -17.12 1.09 -3.41
N VAL A 35 -18.10 1.55 -2.62
CA VAL A 35 -18.09 1.38 -1.16
C VAL A 35 -18.28 -0.09 -0.80
N ALA A 36 -19.17 -0.79 -1.48
CA ALA A 36 -19.42 -2.23 -1.26
C ALA A 36 -18.17 -3.05 -1.55
N LEU A 37 -17.55 -2.85 -2.71
CA LEU A 37 -16.29 -3.52 -3.06
C LEU A 37 -15.17 -3.19 -2.06
N GLY A 38 -15.01 -1.92 -1.71
CA GLY A 38 -14.00 -1.49 -0.75
C GLY A 38 -14.18 -2.13 0.62
N ARG A 39 -15.44 -2.31 1.07
CA ARG A 39 -15.76 -3.00 2.34
C ARG A 39 -15.43 -4.49 2.24
N ALA A 40 -15.91 -5.18 1.20
CA ALA A 40 -15.69 -6.60 1.01
C ALA A 40 -14.19 -6.94 0.99
N VAL A 41 -13.40 -6.21 0.22
CA VAL A 41 -11.95 -6.41 0.16
C VAL A 41 -11.27 -6.11 1.51
N ARG A 42 -11.66 -5.01 2.18
CA ARG A 42 -11.14 -4.69 3.52
C ARG A 42 -11.42 -5.78 4.53
N ASP A 43 -12.64 -6.32 4.53
CA ASP A 43 -13.06 -7.30 5.53
C ASP A 43 -12.38 -8.66 5.29
N LEU A 44 -12.20 -9.07 4.03
CA LEU A 44 -11.36 -10.21 3.65
C LEU A 44 -9.91 -10.04 4.12
N MET A 45 -9.30 -8.90 3.82
CA MET A 45 -7.91 -8.65 4.21
C MET A 45 -7.74 -8.57 5.73
N ARG A 46 -8.76 -8.07 6.45
CA ARG A 46 -8.78 -8.05 7.91
C ARG A 46 -8.87 -9.46 8.49
N ALA A 47 -9.74 -10.30 7.94
CA ALA A 47 -9.87 -11.70 8.35
C ALA A 47 -8.56 -12.48 8.09
N HIS A 48 -7.83 -12.12 7.05
CA HIS A 48 -6.54 -12.74 6.70
C HIS A 48 -5.36 -12.29 7.59
N LEU A 49 -5.50 -11.23 8.39
CA LEU A 49 -4.39 -10.64 9.15
C LEU A 49 -3.65 -11.64 10.07
N PRO A 50 -4.31 -12.58 10.79
CA PRO A 50 -3.60 -13.59 11.58
C PRO A 50 -2.70 -14.50 10.75
N ALA A 51 -3.20 -14.99 9.60
CA ALA A 51 -2.43 -15.83 8.68
C ALA A 51 -1.28 -15.04 8.04
N TYR A 52 -1.50 -13.78 7.70
CA TYR A 52 -0.46 -12.88 7.21
C TYR A 52 0.67 -12.72 8.23
N ARG A 53 0.34 -12.51 9.51
CA ARG A 53 1.34 -12.37 10.60
C ARG A 53 2.23 -13.60 10.71
N GLN A 54 1.65 -14.80 10.67
CA GLN A 54 2.40 -16.05 10.71
C GLN A 54 3.29 -16.21 9.46
N CYS A 55 2.72 -15.95 8.28
CA CYS A 55 3.47 -16.05 7.02
C CYS A 55 4.63 -15.07 6.95
N VAL A 56 4.42 -13.79 7.33
CA VAL A 56 5.46 -12.75 7.20
C VAL A 56 6.62 -12.99 8.15
N ALA A 57 6.38 -13.55 9.32
CA ALA A 57 7.45 -13.96 10.24
C ALA A 57 8.38 -15.02 9.60
N GLY A 58 7.78 -16.06 9.02
CA GLY A 58 8.53 -17.09 8.30
C GLY A 58 9.21 -16.56 7.03
N ALA A 59 8.52 -15.70 6.27
CA ALA A 59 9.06 -15.11 5.05
C ALA A 59 10.23 -14.15 5.34
N ALA A 60 10.15 -13.38 6.42
CA ALA A 60 11.23 -12.51 6.88
C ALA A 60 12.45 -13.32 7.36
N ALA A 61 12.24 -14.45 8.05
CA ALA A 61 13.32 -15.34 8.42
C ALA A 61 14.02 -15.96 7.20
N GLY A 62 13.27 -16.24 6.14
CA GLY A 62 13.79 -16.77 4.87
C GLY A 62 14.45 -15.74 3.95
N LEU A 63 14.38 -14.44 4.25
CA LEU A 63 15.19 -13.45 3.57
C LEU A 63 16.65 -13.61 3.97
N GLY A 64 17.53 -13.70 2.99
CA GLY A 64 18.97 -13.77 3.25
C GLY A 64 19.50 -12.54 4.00
N PRO A 65 20.76 -12.59 4.43
CA PRO A 65 21.40 -11.47 5.14
C PRO A 65 21.49 -10.18 4.30
N VAL A 66 21.34 -10.31 2.99
CA VAL A 66 21.36 -9.20 2.03
C VAL A 66 20.17 -9.33 1.07
N SER A 67 19.39 -8.27 0.91
CA SER A 67 18.24 -8.24 0.02
C SER A 67 18.12 -6.93 -0.75
N GLN A 68 17.56 -7.00 -1.97
CA GLN A 68 17.42 -5.87 -2.87
C GLN A 68 16.03 -5.25 -2.74
N TRP A 69 15.99 -3.99 -2.40
CA TRP A 69 14.78 -3.19 -2.20
C TRP A 69 14.72 -2.05 -3.23
N PRO A 70 13.53 -1.59 -3.60
CA PRO A 70 12.21 -1.91 -3.02
C PRO A 70 11.56 -3.19 -3.56
N GLN A 71 12.17 -3.94 -4.48
CA GLN A 71 11.55 -5.10 -5.15
C GLN A 71 11.19 -6.23 -4.16
N ALA A 72 11.97 -6.41 -3.11
CA ALA A 72 11.68 -7.40 -2.07
C ALA A 72 10.34 -7.15 -1.34
N GLY A 73 9.91 -5.89 -1.23
CA GLY A 73 8.67 -5.52 -0.54
C GLY A 73 7.42 -6.13 -1.17
N PRO A 74 7.10 -5.85 -2.45
CA PRO A 74 5.97 -6.48 -3.12
C PRO A 74 6.04 -8.01 -3.16
N LEU A 75 7.23 -8.60 -3.31
CA LEU A 75 7.41 -10.06 -3.27
C LEU A 75 7.05 -10.64 -1.90
N LEU A 76 7.49 -10.00 -0.81
CA LEU A 76 7.16 -10.37 0.56
C LEU A 76 5.65 -10.31 0.81
N VAL A 77 5.04 -9.19 0.46
CA VAL A 77 3.59 -8.99 0.64
C VAL A 77 2.80 -10.00 -0.18
N TYR A 78 3.14 -10.19 -1.47
CA TYR A 78 2.47 -11.17 -2.32
C TYR A 78 2.56 -12.58 -1.75
N ARG A 79 3.74 -13.01 -1.33
CA ARG A 79 3.93 -14.34 -0.73
C ARG A 79 3.00 -14.59 0.45
N CYS A 80 2.74 -13.56 1.25
CA CYS A 80 1.92 -13.67 2.46
C CYS A 80 0.44 -13.35 2.23
N THR A 81 0.06 -12.87 1.04
CA THR A 81 -1.34 -12.56 0.70
C THR A 81 -1.85 -13.37 -0.50
N ALA A 82 -1.03 -14.24 -1.08
CA ALA A 82 -1.37 -14.96 -2.32
C ALA A 82 -2.71 -15.70 -2.24
N ASP A 83 -3.00 -16.32 -1.10
CA ASP A 83 -4.20 -17.16 -0.92
C ASP A 83 -5.47 -16.35 -0.73
N VAL A 84 -5.40 -15.17 -0.12
CA VAL A 84 -6.53 -14.25 -0.01
C VAL A 84 -6.73 -13.43 -1.28
N LEU A 85 -5.68 -13.20 -2.05
CA LEU A 85 -5.79 -12.56 -3.37
C LEU A 85 -6.44 -13.49 -4.38
N LEU A 86 -6.02 -14.74 -4.41
CA LEU A 86 -6.55 -15.77 -5.30
C LEU A 86 -6.55 -17.12 -4.57
N HIS A 87 -7.73 -17.68 -4.36
CA HIS A 87 -7.95 -18.92 -3.62
C HIS A 87 -7.01 -20.06 -4.09
N PRO A 88 -6.46 -20.88 -3.18
CA PRO A 88 -5.54 -21.98 -3.54
C PRO A 88 -6.07 -22.96 -4.58
N GLY A 89 -7.39 -23.15 -4.66
CA GLY A 89 -8.04 -23.98 -5.67
C GLY A 89 -8.08 -23.38 -7.08
N ALA A 90 -7.58 -22.17 -7.29
CA ALA A 90 -7.44 -21.59 -8.63
C ALA A 90 -6.34 -22.32 -9.44
N PRO A 91 -6.40 -22.27 -10.80
CA PRO A 91 -5.41 -22.91 -11.64
C PRO A 91 -3.96 -22.54 -11.26
N SER A 92 -3.11 -23.55 -11.07
CA SER A 92 -1.71 -23.33 -10.68
C SER A 92 -0.94 -22.48 -11.69
N ALA A 93 -1.25 -22.60 -12.98
CA ALA A 93 -0.68 -21.76 -14.02
C ALA A 93 -1.01 -20.27 -13.83
N LEU A 94 -2.25 -19.92 -13.43
CA LEU A 94 -2.62 -18.53 -13.13
C LEU A 94 -1.88 -18.02 -11.90
N ARG A 95 -1.82 -18.80 -10.82
CA ARG A 95 -1.07 -18.44 -9.61
C ARG A 95 0.42 -18.20 -9.90
N GLN A 96 1.01 -19.05 -10.75
CA GLN A 96 2.39 -18.89 -11.21
C GLN A 96 2.58 -17.60 -12.05
N GLN A 97 1.64 -17.30 -12.96
CA GLN A 97 1.69 -16.06 -13.74
C GLN A 97 1.60 -14.82 -12.86
N MET A 98 0.75 -14.83 -11.81
CA MET A 98 0.68 -13.75 -10.82
C MET A 98 2.02 -13.57 -10.10
N ALA A 99 2.64 -14.65 -9.63
CA ALA A 99 3.96 -14.61 -9.00
C ALA A 99 5.03 -14.03 -9.94
N GLN A 100 5.05 -14.46 -11.20
CA GLN A 100 5.95 -13.94 -12.22
C GLN A 100 5.72 -12.46 -12.52
N ALA A 101 4.47 -12.00 -12.53
CA ALA A 101 4.11 -10.62 -12.73
C ALA A 101 4.64 -9.72 -11.59
N VAL A 102 4.53 -10.17 -10.33
CA VAL A 102 5.12 -9.47 -9.17
C VAL A 102 6.64 -9.42 -9.29
N ALA A 103 7.29 -10.54 -9.58
CA ALA A 103 8.74 -10.62 -9.75
C ALA A 103 9.24 -9.76 -10.91
N ALA A 104 8.44 -9.61 -11.97
CA ALA A 104 8.73 -8.71 -13.09
C ALA A 104 8.45 -7.23 -12.78
N GLY A 105 7.86 -6.93 -11.61
CA GLY A 105 7.57 -5.57 -11.17
C GLY A 105 6.27 -4.99 -11.73
N LEU A 106 5.28 -5.82 -12.11
CA LEU A 106 3.99 -5.34 -12.58
C LEU A 106 3.23 -4.50 -11.53
N THR A 107 3.58 -4.65 -10.25
CA THR A 107 2.94 -3.95 -9.12
C THR A 107 3.40 -2.51 -8.96
N ALA A 108 4.35 -2.02 -9.77
CA ALA A 108 4.82 -0.64 -9.74
C ALA A 108 5.17 -0.11 -11.12
N ARG A 109 5.17 1.20 -11.24
CA ARG A 109 5.78 1.87 -12.40
C ARG A 109 7.29 1.79 -12.25
N GLN A 110 7.89 0.87 -12.98
CA GLN A 110 9.30 0.51 -12.87
C GLN A 110 10.23 1.63 -13.37
N PRO A 111 11.38 1.84 -12.71
CA PRO A 111 12.33 2.88 -13.08
C PRO A 111 13.12 2.57 -14.36
N THR A 112 13.27 1.28 -14.75
CA THR A 112 14.07 0.90 -15.92
C THR A 112 13.19 0.53 -17.11
N MET A 113 13.64 0.91 -18.32
CA MET A 113 12.94 0.60 -19.58
C MET A 113 12.74 -0.92 -19.78
N ARG A 114 13.74 -1.73 -19.42
CA ARG A 114 13.67 -3.20 -19.56
C ARG A 114 12.62 -3.82 -18.64
N GLN A 115 12.56 -3.39 -17.39
CA GLN A 115 11.54 -3.86 -16.44
C GLN A 115 10.14 -3.45 -16.89
N ARG A 116 10.00 -2.20 -17.36
CA ARG A 116 8.75 -1.69 -17.91
C ARG A 116 8.29 -2.52 -19.12
N ALA A 117 9.17 -2.76 -20.10
CA ALA A 117 8.85 -3.56 -21.27
C ALA A 117 8.43 -5.00 -20.89
N ARG A 118 9.13 -5.62 -19.94
CA ARG A 118 8.77 -6.97 -19.45
C ARG A 118 7.40 -6.97 -18.74
N ALA A 119 7.11 -6.01 -17.91
CA ALA A 119 5.83 -5.87 -17.22
C ALA A 119 4.69 -5.63 -18.23
N GLU A 120 4.90 -4.78 -19.22
CA GLU A 120 3.91 -4.50 -20.29
C GLU A 120 3.63 -5.74 -21.17
N MET A 121 4.62 -6.59 -21.41
CA MET A 121 4.40 -7.85 -22.13
C MET A 121 3.65 -8.89 -21.30
N LEU A 122 3.84 -8.92 -19.98
CA LEU A 122 3.18 -9.88 -19.10
C LEU A 122 1.73 -9.49 -18.80
N ARG A 123 1.45 -8.18 -18.73
CA ARG A 123 0.12 -7.65 -18.38
C ARG A 123 -1.02 -8.21 -19.25
N PRO A 124 -0.98 -8.20 -20.59
CA PRO A 124 -2.05 -8.74 -21.41
C PRO A 124 -2.30 -10.24 -21.20
N ARG A 125 -1.22 -11.01 -21.04
CA ARG A 125 -1.30 -12.45 -20.78
C ARG A 125 -1.96 -12.76 -19.44
N LEU A 126 -1.52 -12.07 -18.39
CA LEU A 126 -2.10 -12.20 -17.06
C LEU A 126 -3.58 -11.81 -17.08
N LEU A 127 -3.90 -10.70 -17.74
CA LEU A 127 -5.26 -10.19 -17.81
C LEU A 127 -6.19 -11.13 -18.60
N SER A 128 -5.71 -11.76 -19.68
CA SER A 128 -6.44 -12.83 -20.39
C SER A 128 -6.70 -14.03 -19.50
N ALA A 129 -5.70 -14.49 -18.76
CA ALA A 129 -5.83 -15.62 -17.86
C ALA A 129 -6.80 -15.35 -16.71
N ILE A 130 -6.77 -14.13 -16.13
CA ILE A 130 -7.74 -13.70 -15.11
C ILE A 130 -9.15 -13.65 -15.72
N THR A 131 -9.32 -13.07 -16.92
CA THR A 131 -10.61 -12.99 -17.61
C THR A 131 -11.24 -14.37 -17.83
N GLU A 132 -10.45 -15.34 -18.28
CA GLU A 132 -10.90 -16.72 -18.45
C GLU A 132 -11.29 -17.37 -17.11
N HIS A 133 -10.53 -17.12 -16.06
CA HIS A 133 -10.84 -17.64 -14.72
C HIS A 133 -12.10 -16.98 -14.14
N VAL A 134 -12.35 -15.69 -14.39
CA VAL A 134 -13.61 -15.00 -14.04
C VAL A 134 -14.79 -15.69 -14.72
N ARG A 135 -14.69 -15.94 -16.03
CA ARG A 135 -15.72 -16.65 -16.81
C ARG A 135 -16.02 -18.02 -16.19
N SER A 136 -14.98 -18.80 -15.91
CA SER A 136 -15.13 -20.13 -15.30
C SER A 136 -15.83 -20.05 -13.94
N ARG A 137 -15.50 -19.09 -13.09
CA ARG A 137 -16.17 -18.91 -11.78
C ARG A 137 -17.64 -18.50 -11.92
N ARG A 138 -17.96 -17.63 -12.85
CA ARG A 138 -19.35 -17.22 -13.12
C ARG A 138 -20.22 -18.38 -13.63
N THR A 139 -19.67 -19.26 -14.46
CA THR A 139 -20.39 -20.45 -14.94
C THR A 139 -20.62 -21.51 -13.87
N GLN A 140 -19.75 -21.56 -12.84
CA GLN A 140 -19.90 -22.46 -11.70
C GLN A 140 -20.95 -21.99 -10.68
N GLY A 141 -21.44 -20.77 -10.83
CA GLY A 141 -22.36 -20.11 -9.90
C GLY A 141 -21.67 -19.54 -8.67
N PRO A 142 -22.41 -18.83 -7.80
CA PRO A 142 -21.87 -18.26 -6.58
C PRO A 142 -21.34 -19.38 -5.67
N ALA A 143 -20.07 -19.26 -5.27
CA ALA A 143 -19.38 -20.33 -4.55
C ALA A 143 -19.76 -20.46 -3.06
N ALA A 144 -20.30 -19.42 -2.45
CA ALA A 144 -20.75 -19.36 -1.05
C ALA A 144 -21.38 -17.99 -0.78
N ASP A 145 -22.06 -17.85 0.38
CA ASP A 145 -22.57 -16.56 0.86
C ASP A 145 -21.47 -15.53 1.12
N GLU A 146 -20.23 -15.99 1.39
CA GLU A 146 -19.07 -15.15 1.64
C GLU A 146 -17.99 -15.34 0.56
N PRO A 147 -17.31 -14.24 0.12
CA PRO A 147 -16.24 -14.32 -0.86
C PRO A 147 -15.02 -15.06 -0.29
N ARG A 148 -14.52 -16.05 -1.02
CA ARG A 148 -13.32 -16.85 -0.63
C ARG A 148 -12.00 -16.09 -0.80
N ASP A 149 -11.98 -15.14 -1.74
CA ASP A 149 -10.81 -14.35 -2.11
C ASP A 149 -11.22 -12.98 -2.70
N VAL A 150 -10.23 -12.15 -2.97
CA VAL A 150 -10.45 -10.81 -3.55
C VAL A 150 -11.12 -10.91 -4.92
N LEU A 151 -10.88 -11.95 -5.71
CA LEU A 151 -11.54 -12.11 -7.00
C LEU A 151 -13.04 -12.39 -6.84
N ASP A 152 -13.43 -13.23 -5.90
CA ASP A 152 -14.86 -13.44 -5.58
C ASP A 152 -15.53 -12.15 -5.11
N ALA A 153 -14.84 -11.35 -4.28
CA ALA A 153 -15.34 -10.05 -3.83
C ALA A 153 -15.56 -9.07 -5.00
N VAL A 154 -14.66 -9.08 -5.99
CA VAL A 154 -14.82 -8.25 -7.21
C VAL A 154 -15.97 -8.75 -8.09
N ILE A 155 -16.12 -10.06 -8.26
CA ILE A 155 -17.22 -10.67 -9.01
C ILE A 155 -18.57 -10.31 -8.36
N GLY A 156 -18.68 -10.46 -7.03
CA GLY A 156 -19.91 -10.19 -6.29
C GLY A 156 -20.28 -8.72 -6.16
N ALA A 157 -19.30 -7.81 -6.22
CA ALA A 157 -19.55 -6.37 -6.16
C ALA A 157 -19.87 -5.74 -7.52
N GLY A 158 -19.56 -6.43 -8.62
CA GLY A 158 -19.87 -5.99 -9.97
C GLY A 158 -21.34 -6.23 -10.34
N PRO A 159 -22.04 -5.30 -11.02
CA PRO A 159 -23.30 -5.58 -11.65
C PRO A 159 -23.21 -6.79 -12.59
N GLU A 160 -24.32 -7.50 -12.79
CA GLU A 160 -24.39 -8.63 -13.73
C GLU A 160 -23.95 -8.25 -15.17
N GLU A 161 -24.15 -6.99 -15.52
CA GLU A 161 -23.78 -6.41 -16.83
C GLU A 161 -22.26 -6.26 -17.02
N PHE A 162 -21.45 -6.39 -15.97
CA PHE A 162 -20.00 -6.28 -16.10
C PHE A 162 -19.43 -7.41 -16.95
N THR A 163 -18.65 -7.05 -17.96
CA THR A 163 -17.90 -8.04 -18.73
C THR A 163 -16.85 -8.71 -17.86
N ASP A 164 -16.51 -9.96 -18.18
CA ASP A 164 -15.42 -10.68 -17.48
C ASP A 164 -14.11 -9.90 -17.52
N ARG A 165 -13.91 -9.14 -18.60
CA ARG A 165 -12.75 -8.27 -18.78
C ARG A 165 -12.75 -7.10 -17.79
N THR A 166 -13.87 -6.44 -17.57
CA THR A 166 -14.00 -5.35 -16.60
C THR A 166 -13.70 -5.85 -15.18
N VAL A 167 -14.22 -7.03 -14.82
CA VAL A 167 -13.92 -7.67 -13.52
C VAL A 167 -12.42 -7.98 -13.39
N ALA A 168 -11.80 -8.50 -14.45
CA ALA A 168 -10.37 -8.80 -14.45
C ALA A 168 -9.51 -7.53 -14.32
N ASP A 169 -9.90 -6.42 -14.98
CA ASP A 169 -9.22 -5.12 -14.85
C ASP A 169 -9.34 -4.55 -13.43
N LEU A 170 -10.53 -4.62 -12.81
CA LEU A 170 -10.76 -4.22 -11.41
C LEU A 170 -9.94 -5.07 -10.43
N TYR A 171 -9.95 -6.38 -10.62
CA TYR A 171 -9.16 -7.29 -9.81
C TYR A 171 -7.66 -6.98 -9.91
N LEU A 172 -7.15 -6.77 -11.12
CA LEU A 172 -5.74 -6.43 -11.33
C LEU A 172 -5.36 -5.10 -10.69
N LEU A 173 -6.26 -4.11 -10.71
CA LEU A 173 -6.07 -2.83 -10.02
C LEU A 173 -5.94 -3.01 -8.50
N LEU A 174 -6.83 -3.80 -7.89
CA LEU A 174 -6.81 -4.11 -6.46
C LEU A 174 -5.57 -4.94 -6.10
N PHE A 175 -5.25 -5.96 -6.89
CA PHE A 175 -4.05 -6.77 -6.74
C PHE A 175 -2.78 -5.90 -6.72
N GLN A 176 -2.63 -5.01 -7.71
CA GLN A 176 -1.49 -4.09 -7.76
C GLN A 176 -1.45 -3.16 -6.55
N SER A 177 -2.61 -2.67 -6.09
CA SER A 177 -2.70 -1.77 -4.95
C SER A 177 -2.35 -2.47 -3.64
N ILE A 178 -2.84 -3.68 -3.40
CA ILE A 178 -2.54 -4.42 -2.18
C ILE A 178 -1.06 -4.81 -2.15
N VAL A 179 -0.57 -5.45 -3.20
CA VAL A 179 0.81 -5.96 -3.22
C VAL A 179 1.83 -4.84 -3.36
N GLY A 180 1.60 -3.92 -4.28
CA GLY A 180 2.54 -2.84 -4.58
C GLY A 180 2.60 -1.79 -3.47
N ASN A 181 1.46 -1.17 -3.13
CA ASN A 181 1.47 -0.05 -2.20
C ASN A 181 1.96 -0.45 -0.81
N ILE A 182 1.52 -1.62 -0.30
CA ILE A 182 1.98 -2.14 1.00
C ILE A 182 3.47 -2.48 0.92
N GLY A 183 3.93 -3.16 -0.13
CA GLY A 183 5.35 -3.49 -0.31
C GLY A 183 6.26 -2.26 -0.36
N TYR A 184 5.82 -1.17 -1.02
CA TYR A 184 6.58 0.09 -1.03
C TYR A 184 6.49 0.85 0.29
N ALA A 185 5.38 0.75 1.02
CA ALA A 185 5.27 1.32 2.37
C ALA A 185 6.25 0.63 3.33
N VAL A 186 6.37 -0.70 3.26
CA VAL A 186 7.42 -1.45 3.99
C VAL A 186 8.81 -0.94 3.60
N ALA A 187 9.09 -0.82 2.29
CA ALA A 187 10.39 -0.35 1.80
C ALA A 187 10.75 1.05 2.31
N TRP A 188 9.81 2.00 2.28
CA TRP A 188 10.02 3.34 2.85
C TRP A 188 10.26 3.31 4.35
N SER A 189 9.50 2.51 5.10
CA SER A 189 9.66 2.40 6.56
C SER A 189 11.05 1.89 6.93
N LEU A 190 11.54 0.85 6.24
CA LEU A 190 12.88 0.31 6.46
C LEU A 190 13.97 1.31 6.08
N LEU A 191 13.87 1.91 4.89
CA LEU A 191 14.86 2.85 4.38
C LEU A 191 15.02 4.05 5.31
N LEU A 192 13.91 4.73 5.63
CA LEU A 192 13.93 5.93 6.45
C LEU A 192 14.39 5.63 7.89
N ALA A 193 13.93 4.54 8.48
CA ALA A 193 14.38 4.13 9.81
C ALA A 193 15.90 3.89 9.84
N CYS A 194 16.45 3.18 8.86
CA CYS A 194 17.89 2.93 8.79
C CYS A 194 18.71 4.21 8.52
N LEU A 195 18.22 5.11 7.67
CA LEU A 195 18.93 6.36 7.36
C LEU A 195 18.98 7.32 8.56
N HIS A 196 17.93 7.32 9.41
CA HIS A 196 17.83 8.29 10.52
C HIS A 196 18.26 7.75 11.87
N HIS A 197 18.34 6.41 12.07
CA HIS A 197 18.78 5.84 13.34
C HIS A 197 20.24 5.42 13.36
N GLY A 198 20.88 5.39 12.22
CA GLY A 198 22.26 4.90 12.06
C GLY A 198 22.34 3.37 11.96
N PRO A 199 23.41 2.87 11.32
CA PRO A 199 23.55 1.46 10.98
C PRO A 199 23.74 0.56 12.22
N GLY A 200 23.14 -0.62 12.17
CA GLY A 200 23.45 -1.71 13.10
C GLY A 200 22.91 -1.55 14.52
N ARG A 201 22.05 -0.59 14.81
CA ARG A 201 21.34 -0.44 16.08
C ARG A 201 19.93 -1.00 16.01
N SER A 202 19.43 -1.55 17.13
CA SER A 202 18.00 -1.88 17.23
C SER A 202 17.20 -0.60 17.35
N TRP A 203 16.08 -0.53 16.62
CA TRP A 203 15.21 0.62 16.68
C TRP A 203 14.47 0.70 18.02
N PRO A 204 14.41 1.88 18.65
CA PRO A 204 13.70 2.05 19.91
C PRO A 204 12.19 2.22 19.71
N TRP A 205 11.73 2.31 18.45
CA TRP A 205 10.38 2.66 18.10
C TRP A 205 9.52 1.44 17.78
N PRO A 206 8.24 1.45 18.19
CA PRO A 206 7.26 0.51 17.67
C PRO A 206 7.14 0.63 16.14
N ALA A 207 6.88 -0.49 15.47
CA ALA A 207 6.69 -0.50 14.01
C ALA A 207 5.53 0.40 13.56
N ASP A 208 4.46 0.51 14.37
CA ASP A 208 3.35 1.42 14.13
C ASP A 208 3.80 2.88 13.96
N TRP A 209 4.68 3.36 14.85
CA TRP A 209 5.21 4.73 14.76
C TRP A 209 6.11 4.91 13.54
N LEU A 210 6.95 3.92 13.24
CA LEU A 210 7.80 3.95 12.05
C LEU A 210 6.99 4.04 10.77
N VAL A 211 5.94 3.22 10.66
CA VAL A 211 5.07 3.19 9.47
C VAL A 211 4.29 4.51 9.33
N ARG A 212 3.78 5.05 10.43
CA ARG A 212 3.11 6.37 10.40
C ARG A 212 4.06 7.47 9.97
N GLU A 213 5.26 7.51 10.55
CA GLU A 213 6.23 8.55 10.22
C GLU A 213 6.75 8.41 8.78
N ALA A 214 6.97 7.18 8.31
CA ALA A 214 7.33 6.95 6.91
C ALA A 214 6.23 7.41 5.95
N ALA A 215 4.97 7.13 6.25
CA ALA A 215 3.82 7.55 5.44
C ALA A 215 3.58 9.09 5.51
N ARG A 216 3.92 9.74 6.62
CA ARG A 216 3.95 11.19 6.72
C ARG A 216 5.06 11.78 5.85
N HIS A 217 6.26 11.26 5.99
CA HIS A 217 7.45 11.78 5.32
C HIS A 217 7.45 11.51 3.81
N ARG A 218 6.90 10.37 3.39
CA ARG A 218 6.82 9.92 1.99
C ARG A 218 5.44 9.32 1.72
N PRO A 219 4.38 10.15 1.67
CA PRO A 219 3.04 9.66 1.38
C PRO A 219 3.03 9.06 -0.02
N PHE A 220 2.57 7.81 -0.13
CA PHE A 220 2.55 7.08 -1.40
C PHE A 220 1.75 7.84 -2.47
N VAL A 221 0.57 8.36 -2.08
CA VAL A 221 -0.21 9.30 -2.88
C VAL A 221 0.15 10.71 -2.43
N TRP A 222 1.01 11.37 -3.19
CA TRP A 222 1.54 12.70 -2.85
C TRP A 222 0.66 13.86 -3.32
N MET A 223 -0.30 13.57 -4.22
CA MET A 223 -1.24 14.55 -4.76
C MET A 223 -2.59 13.89 -5.05
N VAL A 224 -3.68 14.53 -4.65
CA VAL A 224 -5.05 14.10 -4.87
C VAL A 224 -5.81 15.20 -5.58
N GLY A 225 -6.30 14.92 -6.78
CA GLY A 225 -7.11 15.87 -7.57
C GLY A 225 -8.61 15.73 -7.29
N ARG A 226 -9.33 16.84 -7.33
CA ARG A 226 -10.79 16.90 -7.33
C ARG A 226 -11.24 17.84 -8.43
N PRO A 227 -12.07 17.41 -9.37
CA PRO A 227 -12.62 18.29 -10.38
C PRO A 227 -13.67 19.23 -9.75
N VAL A 228 -13.67 20.46 -10.19
CA VAL A 228 -14.73 21.44 -9.92
C VAL A 228 -15.95 21.09 -10.75
N PRO A 229 -17.13 20.81 -10.16
CA PRO A 229 -18.27 20.26 -10.92
C PRO A 229 -19.01 21.32 -11.76
N HIS A 230 -19.03 22.54 -11.32
CA HIS A 230 -19.63 23.72 -11.97
C HIS A 230 -18.80 24.95 -11.63
N PRO A 231 -18.92 26.09 -12.36
CA PRO A 231 -18.22 27.30 -12.00
C PRO A 231 -18.54 27.71 -10.56
N LEU A 232 -17.50 27.93 -9.74
CA LEU A 232 -17.64 28.33 -8.35
C LEU A 232 -16.46 29.22 -7.90
N GLU A 233 -16.68 29.97 -6.83
CA GLU A 233 -15.65 30.68 -6.12
C GLU A 233 -15.15 29.81 -4.95
N PHE A 234 -13.83 29.67 -4.81
CA PHE A 234 -13.23 28.91 -3.72
C PHE A 234 -11.91 29.53 -3.29
N GLY A 235 -11.77 29.79 -1.98
CA GLY A 235 -10.59 30.48 -1.44
C GLY A 235 -10.39 31.89 -2.00
N GLY A 236 -11.45 32.59 -2.34
CA GLY A 236 -11.41 33.93 -2.93
C GLY A 236 -11.02 33.97 -4.41
N LEU A 237 -11.01 32.83 -5.09
CA LEU A 237 -10.66 32.71 -6.52
C LEU A 237 -11.78 32.02 -7.32
N PRO A 238 -12.09 32.49 -8.54
CA PRO A 238 -13.05 31.83 -9.42
C PRO A 238 -12.42 30.65 -10.11
N PHE A 239 -13.15 29.54 -10.21
CA PHE A 239 -12.77 28.35 -10.95
C PHE A 239 -13.85 27.93 -11.93
N ALA A 240 -13.44 27.61 -13.14
CA ALA A 240 -14.32 27.05 -14.15
C ALA A 240 -14.62 25.55 -13.86
N ALA A 241 -15.77 25.07 -14.36
CA ALA A 241 -16.08 23.65 -14.33
C ALA A 241 -14.97 22.81 -15.00
N GLY A 242 -14.65 21.66 -14.44
CA GLY A 242 -13.58 20.78 -14.91
C GLY A 242 -12.17 21.17 -14.44
N THR A 243 -11.98 22.35 -13.85
CA THR A 243 -10.71 22.69 -13.19
C THR A 243 -10.39 21.67 -12.12
N VAL A 244 -9.15 21.17 -12.05
CA VAL A 244 -8.73 20.18 -11.03
C VAL A 244 -8.06 20.90 -9.89
N LEU A 245 -8.71 20.91 -8.72
CA LEU A 245 -8.09 21.34 -7.47
C LEU A 245 -7.23 20.22 -6.91
N SER A 246 -5.94 20.49 -6.73
CA SER A 246 -4.98 19.48 -6.27
C SER A 246 -4.57 19.71 -4.84
N VAL A 247 -4.85 18.74 -3.97
CA VAL A 247 -4.39 18.68 -2.58
C VAL A 247 -3.13 17.82 -2.54
N SER A 248 -2.08 18.32 -1.90
CA SER A 248 -0.84 17.55 -1.72
C SER A 248 -0.67 17.11 -0.27
N PRO A 249 -0.91 15.83 0.07
CA PRO A 249 -0.56 15.31 1.39
C PRO A 249 0.90 15.57 1.76
N TYR A 250 1.84 15.47 0.80
CA TYR A 250 3.25 15.78 1.05
C TYR A 250 3.45 17.19 1.60
N LEU A 251 2.88 18.22 0.95
CA LEU A 251 3.02 19.62 1.40
C LEU A 251 2.35 19.84 2.77
N LEU A 252 1.19 19.22 3.02
CA LEU A 252 0.50 19.33 4.29
C LEU A 252 1.24 18.63 5.44
N HIS A 253 1.88 17.51 5.15
CA HIS A 253 2.68 16.77 6.10
C HIS A 253 4.03 17.45 6.43
N HIS A 254 4.46 18.40 5.60
CA HIS A 254 5.70 19.15 5.77
C HIS A 254 5.45 20.65 6.08
N ASP A 255 4.23 21.01 6.45
CA ASP A 255 3.89 22.38 6.83
C ASP A 255 4.44 22.71 8.24
N PRO A 256 5.41 23.64 8.38
CA PRO A 256 5.99 24.00 9.67
C PRO A 256 5.02 24.72 10.60
N GLN A 257 3.90 25.23 10.10
CA GLN A 257 2.85 25.81 10.93
C GLN A 257 2.00 24.74 11.64
N ARG A 258 2.02 23.51 11.16
CA ARG A 258 1.17 22.40 11.62
C ARG A 258 1.96 21.24 12.21
N TRP A 259 3.24 21.11 11.88
CA TRP A 259 4.11 20.04 12.34
C TRP A 259 5.39 20.59 12.97
N ASP A 260 5.73 20.15 14.16
CA ASP A 260 7.03 20.47 14.75
C ASP A 260 8.14 19.77 13.96
N ARG A 261 9.14 20.53 13.51
CA ARG A 261 10.28 20.06 12.71
C ARG A 261 9.88 19.07 11.62
N PRO A 262 9.06 19.50 10.63
CA PRO A 262 8.42 18.61 9.65
C PRO A 262 9.40 17.81 8.79
N GLU A 263 10.61 18.33 8.55
CA GLU A 263 11.64 17.69 7.74
C GLU A 263 12.39 16.56 8.51
N MET A 264 12.26 16.52 9.83
CA MET A 264 12.87 15.47 10.62
C MET A 264 12.02 14.20 10.62
N PHE A 265 12.65 13.07 10.35
CA PHE A 265 12.05 11.76 10.58
C PHE A 265 12.09 11.47 12.08
N ARG A 266 10.94 11.53 12.73
CA ARG A 266 10.82 11.49 14.18
C ARG A 266 9.62 10.63 14.60
N PRO A 267 9.78 9.32 14.66
CA PRO A 267 8.69 8.40 15.02
C PRO A 267 8.10 8.67 16.41
N GLU A 268 8.87 9.26 17.33
CA GLU A 268 8.44 9.62 18.69
C GLU A 268 7.25 10.57 18.71
N ARG A 269 7.08 11.41 17.68
CA ARG A 269 5.96 12.34 17.59
C ARG A 269 4.59 11.66 17.71
N TRP A 270 4.50 10.39 17.36
CA TRP A 270 3.27 9.63 17.43
C TRP A 270 2.83 9.27 18.84
N ASN A 271 3.71 9.46 19.83
CA ASN A 271 3.42 9.31 21.26
C ASN A 271 3.31 10.66 22.00
N GLU A 272 3.54 11.77 21.32
CA GLU A 272 3.53 13.09 21.93
C GLU A 272 2.12 13.71 21.91
N PRO A 273 1.60 14.22 23.03
CA PRO A 273 0.33 14.93 23.05
C PRO A 273 0.39 16.20 22.16
N GLY A 274 -0.56 16.36 21.25
CA GLY A 274 -0.70 17.59 20.42
C GLY A 274 0.37 17.76 19.33
N GLY A 275 1.30 16.82 19.16
CA GLY A 275 2.39 16.92 18.18
C GLY A 275 2.00 16.58 16.73
N GLN A 276 0.71 16.40 16.44
CA GLN A 276 0.24 15.88 15.16
C GLN A 276 -0.54 16.94 14.37
N GLY A 277 0.00 17.32 13.22
CA GLY A 277 -0.71 18.08 12.20
C GLY A 277 -1.66 17.21 11.37
N PRO A 278 -2.17 17.72 10.24
CA PRO A 278 -3.07 16.97 9.36
C PRO A 278 -2.34 15.75 8.76
N TYR A 279 -2.75 14.55 9.14
CA TYR A 279 -2.19 13.28 8.66
C TYR A 279 -3.12 12.63 7.64
N LEU A 280 -2.74 12.70 6.35
CA LEU A 280 -3.59 12.39 5.20
C LEU A 280 -2.95 11.38 4.21
N PRO A 281 -2.22 10.34 4.64
CA PRO A 281 -1.56 9.43 3.68
C PRO A 281 -2.56 8.59 2.89
N PHE A 282 -3.79 8.50 3.37
CA PHE A 282 -4.91 7.77 2.78
C PHE A 282 -6.05 8.68 2.32
N SER A 283 -5.77 9.98 2.09
CA SER A 283 -6.76 11.02 1.82
C SER A 283 -7.69 11.29 3.03
N ALA A 284 -8.77 12.02 2.82
CA ALA A 284 -9.80 12.31 3.82
C ALA A 284 -11.17 12.38 3.15
N GLY A 285 -12.23 12.42 3.99
CA GLY A 285 -13.61 12.57 3.54
C GLY A 285 -14.14 11.31 2.84
N PRO A 286 -15.14 11.47 1.96
CA PRO A 286 -15.86 10.35 1.36
C PRO A 286 -15.02 9.40 0.52
N PHE A 287 -13.87 9.84 0.01
CA PHE A 287 -12.92 9.03 -0.77
C PHE A 287 -11.66 8.65 0.00
N THR A 288 -11.74 8.61 1.34
CA THR A 288 -10.70 7.99 2.15
C THR A 288 -10.52 6.53 1.73
N CYS A 289 -9.28 6.06 1.68
CA CYS A 289 -8.98 4.68 1.31
C CYS A 289 -9.70 3.69 2.24
N ALA A 290 -10.54 2.84 1.69
CA ALA A 290 -11.28 1.83 2.46
C ALA A 290 -10.34 0.84 3.17
N GLY A 291 -9.17 0.56 2.61
CA GLY A 291 -8.16 -0.33 3.14
C GLY A 291 -7.14 0.32 4.09
N ALA A 292 -7.30 1.60 4.47
CA ALA A 292 -6.29 2.35 5.21
C ALA A 292 -5.78 1.63 6.48
N ALA A 293 -6.69 1.21 7.35
CA ALA A 293 -6.33 0.53 8.61
C ALA A 293 -5.64 -0.82 8.36
N VAL A 294 -6.18 -1.61 7.43
CA VAL A 294 -5.62 -2.92 7.07
C VAL A 294 -4.24 -2.77 6.42
N ALA A 295 -4.08 -1.83 5.48
CA ALA A 295 -2.79 -1.58 4.84
C ALA A 295 -1.74 -1.14 5.86
N HIS A 296 -2.13 -0.30 6.82
CA HIS A 296 -1.27 0.10 7.93
C HIS A 296 -0.86 -1.12 8.78
N SER A 297 -1.83 -1.97 9.17
CA SER A 297 -1.56 -3.19 9.96
C SER A 297 -0.62 -4.15 9.23
N LEU A 298 -0.89 -4.45 7.95
CA LEU A 298 -0.04 -5.34 7.15
C LEU A 298 1.39 -4.80 7.00
N THR A 299 1.53 -3.48 6.82
CA THR A 299 2.85 -2.84 6.76
C THR A 299 3.58 -2.94 8.09
N SER A 300 2.89 -2.67 9.21
CA SER A 300 3.47 -2.73 10.55
C SER A 300 3.91 -4.14 10.93
N GLU A 301 3.11 -5.17 10.62
CA GLU A 301 3.49 -6.58 10.84
C GLU A 301 4.73 -6.96 10.02
N ALA A 302 4.82 -6.52 8.76
CA ALA A 302 6.01 -6.78 7.94
C ALA A 302 7.26 -6.10 8.49
N VAL A 303 7.15 -4.83 8.90
CA VAL A 303 8.27 -4.09 9.51
C VAL A 303 8.68 -4.74 10.84
N THR A 304 7.72 -5.15 11.67
CA THR A 304 7.98 -5.88 12.92
C THR A 304 8.77 -7.17 12.66
N ALA A 305 8.28 -8.01 11.75
CA ALA A 305 8.92 -9.29 11.43
C ALA A 305 10.34 -9.13 10.86
N LEU A 306 10.57 -8.09 10.06
CA LEU A 306 11.89 -7.81 9.49
C LEU A 306 12.89 -7.28 10.53
N ALA A 307 12.42 -6.49 11.49
CA ALA A 307 13.24 -5.89 12.54
C ALA A 307 13.41 -6.79 13.78
N GLN A 308 12.54 -7.79 13.95
CA GLN A 308 12.56 -8.69 15.08
C GLN A 308 13.89 -9.45 15.14
N ASP A 309 14.55 -9.40 16.31
CA ASP A 309 15.82 -10.07 16.57
C ASP A 309 16.92 -9.80 15.54
N ALA A 310 16.83 -8.66 14.86
CA ALA A 310 17.77 -8.26 13.83
C ALA A 310 18.28 -6.84 14.03
N ARG A 311 19.46 -6.59 13.47
CA ARG A 311 19.99 -5.25 13.21
C ARG A 311 19.92 -5.01 11.72
N LEU A 312 19.35 -3.88 11.34
CA LEU A 312 19.16 -3.52 9.93
C LEU A 312 20.10 -2.37 9.57
N ALA A 313 20.66 -2.46 8.38
CA ALA A 313 21.44 -1.39 7.77
C ALA A 313 21.10 -1.31 6.28
N VAL A 314 21.23 -0.11 5.70
CA VAL A 314 21.03 0.10 4.26
C VAL A 314 22.30 0.61 3.60
N SER A 315 22.49 0.23 2.35
CA SER A 315 23.53 0.76 1.48
C SER A 315 22.95 1.10 0.10
N GLY A 316 23.52 2.11 -0.56
CA GLY A 316 23.11 2.55 -1.89
C GLY A 316 21.77 3.28 -1.96
N GLY A 317 21.12 3.53 -0.81
CA GLY A 317 19.84 4.23 -0.72
C GLY A 317 19.96 5.67 -0.23
N ASP A 318 19.02 6.50 -0.64
CA ASP A 318 18.84 7.86 -0.13
C ASP A 318 17.35 8.17 0.08
N ALA A 319 17.05 9.27 0.79
CA ALA A 319 15.66 9.67 1.08
C ALA A 319 14.97 10.35 -0.13
N ARG A 320 15.65 10.54 -1.28
CA ARG A 320 15.07 11.17 -2.46
C ARG A 320 14.13 10.19 -3.18
N PRO A 321 12.87 10.57 -3.40
CA PRO A 321 11.94 9.67 -4.06
C PRO A 321 12.14 9.60 -5.57
N LEU A 322 11.65 8.52 -6.17
CA LEU A 322 11.21 8.48 -7.56
C LEU A 322 9.75 8.92 -7.60
N VAL A 323 9.50 10.08 -8.19
CA VAL A 323 8.15 10.66 -8.27
C VAL A 323 7.54 10.36 -9.63
N SER A 324 6.38 9.73 -9.61
CA SER A 324 5.54 9.50 -10.78
C SER A 324 4.06 9.70 -10.38
N GLY A 325 3.14 8.79 -10.70
CA GLY A 325 1.80 8.78 -10.10
C GLY A 325 1.82 8.49 -8.60
N SER A 326 2.94 7.98 -8.08
CA SER A 326 3.19 7.69 -6.67
C SER A 326 4.62 8.02 -6.28
N VAL A 327 4.91 8.03 -4.99
CA VAL A 327 6.24 8.30 -4.41
C VAL A 327 6.89 6.98 -4.04
N LEU A 328 7.90 6.58 -4.80
CA LEU A 328 8.61 5.30 -4.64
C LEU A 328 10.03 5.52 -4.10
N PRO A 329 10.55 4.61 -3.26
CA PRO A 329 11.97 4.65 -2.88
C PRO A 329 12.86 4.28 -4.07
N ARG A 330 14.04 4.87 -4.12
CA ARG A 330 15.09 4.44 -5.04
C ARG A 330 15.60 3.07 -4.63
N PRO A 331 16.22 2.31 -5.56
CA PRO A 331 16.82 1.03 -5.22
C PRO A 331 17.85 1.17 -4.07
N PHE A 332 17.81 0.23 -3.14
CA PHE A 332 18.77 0.11 -2.05
C PHE A 332 18.97 -1.35 -1.65
N THR A 333 20.08 -1.62 -0.98
CA THR A 333 20.38 -2.93 -0.40
C THR A 333 20.11 -2.87 1.08
N LEU A 334 19.32 -3.81 1.60
CA LEU A 334 19.10 -4.01 3.02
C LEU A 334 20.00 -5.14 3.52
N CYS A 335 20.83 -4.84 4.50
CA CYS A 335 21.63 -5.81 5.23
C CYS A 335 20.95 -6.12 6.56
N ARG A 336 20.74 -7.41 6.84
CA ARG A 336 20.08 -7.92 8.05
C ARG A 336 21.03 -8.83 8.80
N THR A 337 21.42 -8.43 10.03
CA THR A 337 22.25 -9.24 10.92
C THR A 337 21.39 -9.70 12.08
N LEU A 338 21.21 -11.01 12.22
CA LEU A 338 20.48 -11.58 13.35
C LEU A 338 21.27 -11.38 14.64
N LYS A 339 20.59 -11.06 15.74
CA LYS A 339 21.18 -11.06 17.06
C LYS A 339 21.53 -12.50 17.43
N ALA A 340 22.69 -12.71 18.03
CA ALA A 340 23.00 -14.00 18.62
C ALA A 340 21.93 -14.35 19.68
N PRO A 341 21.45 -15.60 19.75
CA PRO A 341 20.57 -16.00 20.82
C PRO A 341 21.25 -15.67 22.14
N ALA A 342 20.53 -15.00 23.06
CA ALA A 342 21.03 -14.76 24.40
C ALA A 342 21.44 -16.11 24.98
N GLN A 343 22.73 -16.31 25.23
CA GLN A 343 23.19 -17.49 25.96
C GLN A 343 22.42 -17.50 27.27
N ALA A 344 21.59 -18.52 27.46
CA ALA A 344 20.99 -18.78 28.75
C ALA A 344 22.14 -18.77 29.78
N ALA A 345 22.11 -17.77 30.67
CA ALA A 345 23.04 -17.71 31.77
C ALA A 345 22.88 -19.02 32.54
N LEU A 346 23.76 -19.97 32.28
CA LEU A 346 23.96 -21.11 33.15
C LEU A 346 24.33 -20.52 34.49
N THR A 347 23.35 -20.37 35.36
CA THR A 347 23.57 -20.24 36.79
C THR A 347 24.31 -21.51 37.22
N LYS A 348 25.64 -21.43 37.24
CA LYS A 348 26.41 -22.32 38.07
C LYS A 348 26.01 -22.02 39.51
N GLY A 349 25.00 -22.76 40.00
CA GLY A 349 24.89 -23.04 41.41
C GLY A 349 26.12 -23.88 41.76
N GLY A 350 27.09 -23.24 42.32
CA GLY A 350 28.20 -23.87 43.01
C GLY A 350 27.81 -24.02 44.46
N GLU A 351 28.04 -25.18 44.93
CA GLU A 351 27.99 -25.73 46.26
C GLU A 351 28.37 -24.76 47.39
#